data_5968f1339869d5ca56f1cd46ad3390a9
#
_entry.id   5968f1339869d5ca56f1cd46ad3390a9
#
_cell.length_a   1.000
_cell.length_b   1.000
_cell.length_c   1.000
_cell.angle_alpha   90.00
_cell.angle_beta   90.00
_cell.angle_gamma   90.00
#
_symmetry.space_group_name_H-M   'P 1'
#
loop_
_entity.id
_entity.type
_entity.pdbx_description
1 polymer ?
#
loop_
_entity_poly.entity_id
_entity_poly.type
_entity_poly.pdbx_seq_one_letter_code
_entity_poly.pdbx_strand_id
1 'polypeptide(L)'
;WLMVLGARTLDDRGEVLLYRGDTLDVWTLVGPIAGSGRGGLGEFGYMWECPDLFPLGDRHVLISCPQGIAPQGEDYRNLYQCGWLAGHFDGAQFEHGAFHELDRGFEFYAPQTTQDSQGRRLLFGWLGLPEENEMSQPTVAHGWLHQMSCPRELFWQDEWLCQRPVAELEALKGERTRFEGTLGEFPGLAIDSAWLDLDLCGEGSLWFGAVAELVWQQGRITLRRQNWQRGAWETRSSPWAGGRITVLCDRSSLECFIDEGRHSLSA
;
A
#
# COMPACT_ATOMS: atom_id res chain seq x y z
N TRP A 1 -20.18 -6.34 -19.90
CA TRP A 1 -19.66 -5.76 -18.65
C TRP A 1 -19.24 -6.86 -17.70
N LEU A 2 -18.17 -6.62 -16.95
CA LEU A 2 -17.72 -7.48 -15.86
C LEU A 2 -17.67 -6.64 -14.59
N MET A 3 -18.08 -7.26 -13.48
CA MET A 3 -18.04 -6.65 -12.16
C MET A 3 -17.43 -7.63 -11.18
N VAL A 4 -16.47 -7.21 -10.40
CA VAL A 4 -15.94 -7.96 -9.26
C VAL A 4 -16.51 -7.42 -7.97
N LEU A 5 -16.86 -8.31 -7.05
CA LEU A 5 -17.48 -7.98 -5.76
C LEU A 5 -16.82 -8.79 -4.65
N GLY A 6 -16.41 -8.12 -3.57
CA GLY A 6 -15.93 -8.77 -2.37
C GLY A 6 -17.05 -9.45 -1.59
N ALA A 7 -16.77 -10.60 -1.04
CA ALA A 7 -17.76 -11.40 -0.34
C ALA A 7 -17.17 -12.16 0.85
N ARG A 8 -18.06 -12.56 1.76
CA ARG A 8 -17.83 -13.50 2.85
C ARG A 8 -18.84 -14.62 2.74
N THR A 9 -18.38 -15.86 2.73
CA THR A 9 -19.24 -17.03 2.71
C THR A 9 -19.84 -17.30 4.09
N LEU A 10 -20.88 -18.15 4.15
CA LEU A 10 -21.51 -18.54 5.42
C LEU A 10 -20.59 -19.34 6.35
N ASP A 11 -19.54 -19.95 5.80
CA ASP A 11 -18.50 -20.67 6.52
C ASP A 11 -17.22 -19.83 6.70
N ASP A 12 -17.36 -18.50 6.72
CA ASP A 12 -16.32 -17.53 7.06
C ASP A 12 -15.08 -17.59 6.16
N ARG A 13 -15.29 -17.66 4.84
CA ARG A 13 -14.22 -17.52 3.85
C ARG A 13 -14.43 -16.29 2.99
N GLY A 14 -13.39 -15.47 2.87
CA GLY A 14 -13.39 -14.32 1.98
C GLY A 14 -13.23 -14.74 0.53
N GLU A 15 -14.02 -14.16 -0.37
CA GLU A 15 -13.99 -14.46 -1.81
C GLU A 15 -14.15 -13.18 -2.63
N VAL A 16 -13.66 -13.23 -3.88
CA VAL A 16 -13.99 -12.26 -4.93
C VAL A 16 -14.90 -12.94 -5.94
N LEU A 17 -16.11 -12.44 -6.04
CA LEU A 17 -17.13 -12.91 -6.98
C LEU A 17 -17.07 -12.15 -8.28
N LEU A 18 -17.20 -12.85 -9.39
CA LEU A 18 -17.35 -12.27 -10.72
C LEU A 18 -18.81 -12.29 -11.14
N TYR A 19 -19.27 -11.16 -11.64
CA TYR A 19 -20.57 -11.01 -12.29
C TYR A 19 -20.36 -10.57 -13.74
N ARG A 20 -21.28 -11.00 -14.61
CA ARG A 20 -21.34 -10.58 -16.01
C ARG A 20 -22.71 -9.97 -16.29
N GLY A 21 -22.72 -8.86 -17.03
CA GLY A 21 -23.94 -8.22 -17.52
C GLY A 21 -23.79 -7.75 -18.96
N ASP A 22 -24.86 -7.90 -19.74
CA ASP A 22 -24.96 -7.30 -21.08
C ASP A 22 -25.29 -5.79 -20.99
N THR A 23 -25.95 -5.41 -19.89
CA THR A 23 -26.26 -4.02 -19.51
C THR A 23 -25.80 -3.77 -18.08
N LEU A 24 -25.84 -2.51 -17.64
CA LEU A 24 -25.51 -2.13 -16.26
C LEU A 24 -26.61 -2.44 -15.25
N ASP A 25 -27.80 -2.81 -15.70
CA ASP A 25 -28.99 -3.04 -14.85
C ASP A 25 -29.18 -4.51 -14.48
N VAL A 26 -28.60 -5.44 -15.26
CA VAL A 26 -28.83 -6.88 -15.08
C VAL A 26 -27.49 -7.62 -15.01
N TRP A 27 -27.29 -8.28 -13.87
CA TRP A 27 -26.05 -8.99 -13.60
C TRP A 27 -26.30 -10.47 -13.31
N THR A 28 -25.49 -11.32 -13.88
CA THR A 28 -25.48 -12.76 -13.64
C THR A 28 -24.20 -13.16 -12.94
N LEU A 29 -24.32 -13.88 -11.83
CA LEU A 29 -23.16 -14.43 -11.11
C LEU A 29 -22.48 -15.49 -11.99
N VAL A 30 -21.21 -15.29 -12.25
CA VAL A 30 -20.32 -16.30 -12.91
C VAL A 30 -19.75 -17.25 -11.85
N GLY A 31 -19.28 -16.70 -10.73
CA GLY A 31 -18.73 -17.46 -9.61
C GLY A 31 -17.55 -16.76 -8.95
N PRO A 32 -16.95 -17.41 -7.94
CA PRO A 32 -15.76 -16.88 -7.30
C PRO A 32 -14.52 -17.09 -8.17
N ILE A 33 -13.70 -16.03 -8.32
CA ILE A 33 -12.46 -16.04 -9.11
C ILE A 33 -11.19 -16.05 -8.26
N ALA A 34 -11.25 -15.63 -7.01
CA ALA A 34 -10.15 -15.66 -6.04
C ALA A 34 -10.71 -15.75 -4.63
N GLY A 35 -9.89 -16.07 -3.64
CA GLY A 35 -10.31 -16.07 -2.23
C GLY A 35 -9.59 -17.09 -1.36
N SER A 36 -10.01 -17.16 -0.11
CA SER A 36 -9.53 -18.11 0.88
C SER A 36 -9.79 -19.56 0.42
N GLY A 37 -8.73 -20.39 0.41
CA GLY A 37 -8.78 -21.77 -0.06
C GLY A 37 -8.78 -21.94 -1.59
N ARG A 38 -8.52 -20.87 -2.35
CA ARG A 38 -8.49 -20.87 -3.83
C ARG A 38 -7.12 -20.50 -4.37
N GLY A 39 -6.81 -20.94 -5.60
CA GLY A 39 -5.60 -20.54 -6.34
C GLY A 39 -4.29 -20.84 -5.59
N GLY A 40 -4.25 -21.87 -4.74
CA GLY A 40 -3.09 -22.19 -3.91
C GLY A 40 -2.98 -21.41 -2.62
N LEU A 41 -3.88 -20.46 -2.35
CA LEU A 41 -4.00 -19.82 -1.06
C LEU A 41 -4.68 -20.77 -0.06
N GLY A 42 -4.08 -20.95 1.11
CA GLY A 42 -4.70 -21.68 2.22
C GLY A 42 -5.88 -20.89 2.82
N GLU A 43 -6.09 -21.03 4.13
CA GLU A 43 -7.00 -20.14 4.85
C GLU A 43 -6.44 -18.72 4.80
N PHE A 44 -7.14 -17.81 4.11
CA PHE A 44 -6.64 -16.48 3.80
C PHE A 44 -7.71 -15.42 4.01
N GLY A 45 -8.14 -15.31 5.26
CA GLY A 45 -9.11 -14.31 5.71
C GLY A 45 -10.57 -14.71 5.49
N TYR A 46 -11.44 -14.08 6.27
CA TYR A 46 -12.88 -14.36 6.29
C TYR A 46 -13.71 -13.44 5.38
N MET A 47 -13.15 -12.30 4.96
CA MET A 47 -13.75 -11.33 4.05
C MET A 47 -12.68 -10.76 3.13
N TRP A 48 -13.00 -10.58 1.84
CA TRP A 48 -12.15 -9.89 0.89
C TRP A 48 -12.89 -8.65 0.41
N GLU A 49 -12.44 -7.47 0.83
CA GLU A 49 -13.06 -6.19 0.49
C GLU A 49 -12.38 -5.51 -0.70
N CYS A 50 -13.07 -4.55 -1.29
CA CYS A 50 -12.57 -3.62 -2.29
C CYS A 50 -11.82 -4.27 -3.46
N PRO A 51 -12.33 -5.34 -4.09
CA PRO A 51 -11.64 -5.96 -5.21
C PRO A 51 -11.60 -5.02 -6.41
N ASP A 52 -10.43 -4.99 -7.07
CA ASP A 52 -10.19 -4.25 -8.30
C ASP A 52 -9.38 -5.12 -9.28
N LEU A 53 -10.00 -5.55 -10.37
CA LEU A 53 -9.40 -6.42 -11.37
C LEU A 53 -9.16 -5.66 -12.67
N PHE A 54 -7.92 -5.60 -13.11
CA PHE A 54 -7.53 -4.85 -14.31
C PHE A 54 -6.37 -5.49 -15.05
N PRO A 55 -6.26 -5.25 -16.38
CA PRO A 55 -5.06 -5.60 -17.13
C PRO A 55 -3.94 -4.60 -16.87
N LEU A 56 -2.71 -5.12 -16.78
CA LEU A 56 -1.49 -4.32 -16.73
C LEU A 56 -0.38 -5.05 -17.50
N GLY A 57 0.05 -4.50 -18.63
CA GLY A 57 0.95 -5.18 -19.56
C GLY A 57 0.31 -6.44 -20.15
N ASP A 58 0.99 -7.57 -20.01
CA ASP A 58 0.56 -8.89 -20.48
C ASP A 58 -0.18 -9.72 -19.43
N ARG A 59 -0.43 -9.16 -18.25
CA ARG A 59 -1.06 -9.82 -17.10
C ARG A 59 -2.29 -9.08 -16.61
N HIS A 60 -3.04 -9.77 -15.76
CA HIS A 60 -4.09 -9.16 -14.96
C HIS A 60 -3.64 -9.07 -13.50
N VAL A 61 -4.05 -8.01 -12.85
CA VAL A 61 -3.84 -7.77 -11.41
C VAL A 61 -5.20 -7.73 -10.75
N LEU A 62 -5.34 -8.44 -9.65
CA LEU A 62 -6.44 -8.32 -8.71
C LEU A 62 -5.90 -7.73 -7.41
N ILE A 63 -6.29 -6.51 -7.10
CA ILE A 63 -6.09 -5.92 -5.77
C ILE A 63 -7.29 -6.32 -4.91
N SER A 64 -7.06 -6.61 -3.63
CA SER A 64 -8.13 -6.84 -2.66
C SER A 64 -7.63 -6.61 -1.23
N CYS A 65 -8.58 -6.48 -0.31
CA CYS A 65 -8.33 -6.20 1.10
C CYS A 65 -8.85 -7.34 1.98
N PRO A 66 -8.07 -8.42 2.18
CA PRO A 66 -8.45 -9.52 3.05
C PRO A 66 -8.45 -9.10 4.52
N GLN A 67 -9.47 -9.55 5.26
CA GLN A 67 -9.62 -9.39 6.70
C GLN A 67 -9.42 -10.72 7.42
N GLY A 68 -8.79 -10.68 8.61
CA GLY A 68 -8.63 -11.85 9.47
C GLY A 68 -7.43 -12.72 9.15
N ILE A 69 -6.40 -12.16 8.52
CA ILE A 69 -5.11 -12.83 8.33
C ILE A 69 -4.25 -12.57 9.57
N ALA A 70 -3.75 -13.63 10.18
CA ALA A 70 -2.83 -13.50 11.31
C ALA A 70 -1.44 -13.01 10.85
N PRO A 71 -0.76 -12.17 11.64
CA PRO A 71 0.60 -11.75 11.34
C PRO A 71 1.56 -12.94 11.16
N GLN A 72 2.45 -12.83 10.18
CA GLN A 72 3.48 -13.83 9.87
C GLN A 72 4.85 -13.14 9.82
N GLY A 73 5.54 -13.11 10.95
CA GLY A 73 6.79 -12.35 11.06
C GLY A 73 6.55 -10.85 10.86
N GLU A 74 7.09 -10.31 9.80
CA GLU A 74 6.89 -8.89 9.41
C GLU A 74 5.74 -8.70 8.41
N ASP A 75 5.13 -9.77 7.92
CA ASP A 75 4.03 -9.71 6.98
C ASP A 75 2.68 -9.67 7.73
N TYR A 76 1.68 -9.04 7.11
CA TYR A 76 0.30 -9.00 7.60
C TYR A 76 0.16 -8.41 9.00
N ARG A 77 0.88 -7.33 9.29
CA ARG A 77 0.94 -6.71 10.63
C ARG A 77 -0.24 -5.80 10.93
N ASN A 78 -1.04 -5.43 9.95
CA ASN A 78 -2.21 -4.59 10.14
C ASN A 78 -3.45 -5.41 10.54
N LEU A 79 -4.46 -4.76 11.08
CA LEU A 79 -5.74 -5.40 11.41
C LEU A 79 -6.40 -5.97 10.14
N TYR A 80 -6.38 -5.20 9.06
CA TYR A 80 -6.83 -5.58 7.74
C TYR A 80 -5.71 -5.40 6.72
N GLN A 81 -5.65 -6.29 5.75
CA GLN A 81 -4.59 -6.28 4.76
C GLN A 81 -5.04 -5.62 3.47
N CYS A 82 -4.07 -5.17 2.68
CA CYS A 82 -4.27 -4.73 1.32
C CYS A 82 -3.16 -5.29 0.46
N GLY A 83 -3.50 -5.95 -0.63
CA GLY A 83 -2.48 -6.56 -1.47
C GLY A 83 -2.98 -6.94 -2.85
N TRP A 84 -2.12 -7.62 -3.61
CA TRP A 84 -2.36 -7.96 -4.99
C TRP A 84 -2.03 -9.42 -5.30
N LEU A 85 -2.75 -9.93 -6.29
CA LEU A 85 -2.49 -11.18 -6.99
C LEU A 85 -2.26 -10.85 -8.46
N ALA A 86 -1.31 -11.51 -9.10
CA ALA A 86 -1.10 -11.37 -10.54
C ALA A 86 -1.27 -12.71 -11.25
N GLY A 87 -1.78 -12.65 -12.47
CA GLY A 87 -2.03 -13.85 -13.23
C GLY A 87 -2.72 -13.64 -14.57
N HIS A 88 -3.41 -14.66 -15.03
CA HIS A 88 -4.15 -14.65 -16.28
C HIS A 88 -5.66 -14.73 -16.02
N PHE A 89 -6.41 -13.82 -16.58
CA PHE A 89 -7.88 -13.80 -16.53
C PHE A 89 -8.44 -14.01 -17.94
N ASP A 90 -9.20 -15.07 -18.13
CA ASP A 90 -9.79 -15.45 -19.43
C ASP A 90 -11.21 -14.89 -19.65
N GLY A 91 -11.71 -14.08 -18.73
CA GLY A 91 -13.07 -13.53 -18.73
C GLY A 91 -14.06 -14.33 -17.85
N ALA A 92 -13.63 -15.45 -17.25
CA ALA A 92 -14.43 -16.27 -16.34
C ALA A 92 -13.63 -16.81 -15.16
N GLN A 93 -12.36 -17.15 -15.36
CA GLN A 93 -11.45 -17.70 -14.39
C GLN A 93 -10.21 -16.82 -14.25
N PHE A 94 -9.67 -16.76 -13.05
CA PHE A 94 -8.43 -16.06 -12.76
C PHE A 94 -7.39 -17.05 -12.20
N GLU A 95 -6.44 -17.42 -13.03
CA GLU A 95 -5.28 -18.21 -12.62
C GLU A 95 -4.22 -17.24 -12.08
N HIS A 96 -3.87 -17.35 -10.81
CA HIS A 96 -3.01 -16.36 -10.14
C HIS A 96 -1.92 -17.02 -9.29
N GLY A 97 -0.87 -16.25 -9.00
CA GLY A 97 0.20 -16.59 -8.07
C GLY A 97 -0.12 -16.27 -6.60
N ALA A 98 0.93 -16.07 -5.83
CA ALA A 98 0.85 -15.72 -4.41
C ALA A 98 0.26 -14.32 -4.19
N PHE A 99 -0.29 -14.10 -2.99
CA PHE A 99 -0.70 -12.77 -2.53
C PHE A 99 0.52 -12.00 -2.01
N HIS A 100 0.61 -10.73 -2.39
CA HIS A 100 1.66 -9.82 -1.95
C HIS A 100 1.03 -8.56 -1.35
N GLU A 101 1.54 -8.09 -0.21
CA GLU A 101 1.10 -6.83 0.37
C GLU A 101 1.43 -5.67 -0.56
N LEU A 102 0.47 -4.77 -0.76
CA LEU A 102 0.63 -3.58 -1.58
C LEU A 102 1.36 -2.47 -0.82
N ASP A 103 1.07 -2.32 0.47
CA ASP A 103 1.75 -1.41 1.38
C ASP A 103 1.89 -2.09 2.75
N ARG A 104 3.09 -2.09 3.28
CA ARG A 104 3.44 -2.77 4.54
C ARG A 104 3.49 -1.79 5.72
N GLY A 105 3.04 -0.56 5.51
CA GLY A 105 2.94 0.49 6.53
C GLY A 105 1.80 0.28 7.51
N PHE A 106 1.38 1.36 8.15
CA PHE A 106 0.38 1.28 9.21
C PHE A 106 -1.05 1.43 8.70
N GLU A 107 -1.30 2.40 7.84
CA GLU A 107 -2.63 2.75 7.37
C GLU A 107 -2.64 2.93 5.85
N PHE A 108 -2.79 1.86 5.12
CA PHE A 108 -3.06 1.90 3.70
C PHE A 108 -4.13 0.86 3.38
N TYR A 109 -5.33 1.30 3.04
CA TYR A 109 -6.47 0.41 2.89
C TYR A 109 -7.38 0.82 1.73
N ALA A 110 -8.25 -0.11 1.30
CA ALA A 110 -9.32 0.10 0.32
C ALA A 110 -8.87 0.83 -0.97
N PRO A 111 -7.70 0.51 -1.56
CA PRO A 111 -7.27 1.18 -2.77
C PRO A 111 -8.17 0.84 -3.95
N GLN A 112 -8.30 1.79 -4.85
CA GLN A 112 -8.94 1.61 -6.15
C GLN A 112 -8.06 2.20 -7.23
N THR A 113 -8.16 1.64 -8.45
CA THR A 113 -7.36 2.10 -9.56
C THR A 113 -8.23 2.63 -10.71
N THR A 114 -7.62 3.47 -11.50
CA THR A 114 -8.20 3.94 -12.77
C THR A 114 -7.13 3.97 -13.86
N GLN A 115 -7.54 3.90 -15.10
CA GLN A 115 -6.64 4.09 -16.22
C GLN A 115 -6.79 5.52 -16.76
N ASP A 116 -5.68 6.22 -16.89
CA ASP A 116 -5.69 7.56 -17.46
C ASP A 116 -5.70 7.53 -19.00
N SER A 117 -5.77 8.72 -19.62
CA SER A 117 -5.76 8.86 -21.08
C SER A 117 -4.44 8.47 -21.75
N GLN A 118 -3.36 8.29 -20.98
CA GLN A 118 -2.05 7.84 -21.44
C GLN A 118 -1.86 6.33 -21.28
N GLY A 119 -2.86 5.64 -20.74
CA GLY A 119 -2.81 4.19 -20.49
C GLY A 119 -2.11 3.80 -19.20
N ARG A 120 -1.70 4.76 -18.35
CA ARG A 120 -1.11 4.47 -17.05
C ARG A 120 -2.21 3.98 -16.08
N ARG A 121 -1.87 3.03 -15.23
CA ARG A 121 -2.75 2.59 -14.14
C ARG A 121 -2.42 3.41 -12.89
N LEU A 122 -3.37 4.21 -12.44
CA LEU A 122 -3.24 5.09 -11.28
C LEU A 122 -3.99 4.49 -10.09
N LEU A 123 -3.33 4.47 -8.94
CA LEU A 123 -3.83 3.93 -7.68
C LEU A 123 -4.04 5.07 -6.68
N PHE A 124 -5.14 5.00 -5.94
CA PHE A 124 -5.44 5.82 -4.79
C PHE A 124 -5.82 4.91 -3.63
N GLY A 125 -5.18 5.08 -2.48
CA GLY A 125 -5.48 4.36 -1.27
C GLY A 125 -5.99 5.28 -0.16
N TRP A 126 -6.70 4.73 0.79
CA TRP A 126 -7.09 5.40 2.01
C TRP A 126 -5.98 5.21 3.05
N LEU A 127 -5.37 6.31 3.51
CA LEU A 127 -4.48 6.32 4.66
C LEU A 127 -5.34 6.38 5.93
N GLY A 128 -5.83 5.21 6.32
CA GLY A 128 -6.68 4.99 7.47
C GLY A 128 -7.09 3.53 7.56
N LEU A 129 -7.30 3.06 8.78
CA LEU A 129 -7.90 1.77 9.09
C LEU A 129 -8.96 2.01 10.17
N PRO A 130 -10.14 1.36 10.09
CA PRO A 130 -11.11 1.43 11.17
C PRO A 130 -10.57 0.64 12.37
N GLU A 131 -9.98 1.34 13.30
CA GLU A 131 -9.37 0.79 14.51
C GLU A 131 -9.92 1.46 15.77
N GLU A 132 -9.79 0.79 16.92
CA GLU A 132 -10.26 1.34 18.20
C GLU A 132 -9.57 2.66 18.58
N ASN A 133 -8.35 2.89 18.06
CA ASN A 133 -7.53 4.06 18.39
C ASN A 133 -7.66 5.24 17.44
N GLU A 134 -8.58 5.21 16.46
CA GLU A 134 -8.78 6.30 15.49
C GLU A 134 -8.92 7.66 16.18
N MET A 135 -9.73 7.73 17.22
CA MET A 135 -10.00 8.98 17.95
C MET A 135 -8.81 9.49 18.76
N SER A 136 -7.72 8.73 18.85
CA SER A 136 -6.46 9.16 19.48
C SER A 136 -5.50 9.86 18.52
N GLN A 137 -5.82 9.90 17.23
CA GLN A 137 -5.01 10.55 16.22
C GLN A 137 -4.92 12.06 16.46
N PRO A 138 -3.74 12.70 16.33
CA PRO A 138 -3.57 14.12 16.58
C PRO A 138 -4.46 15.01 15.72
N THR A 139 -4.80 14.59 14.52
CA THR A 139 -5.63 15.33 13.57
C THR A 139 -7.08 15.51 14.03
N VAL A 140 -7.56 14.65 14.93
CA VAL A 140 -8.90 14.77 15.54
C VAL A 140 -9.06 16.11 16.26
N ALA A 141 -8.02 16.60 16.93
CA ALA A 141 -8.03 17.92 17.58
C ALA A 141 -8.20 19.07 16.58
N HIS A 142 -7.93 18.84 15.30
CA HIS A 142 -8.09 19.79 14.20
C HIS A 142 -9.37 19.57 13.39
N GLY A 143 -10.25 18.64 13.82
CA GLY A 143 -11.56 18.40 13.23
C GLY A 143 -11.57 17.46 12.01
N TRP A 144 -10.52 16.67 11.78
CA TRP A 144 -10.46 15.71 10.70
C TRP A 144 -9.71 14.44 11.09
N LEU A 145 -9.96 13.37 10.35
CA LEU A 145 -9.37 12.05 10.54
C LEU A 145 -9.16 11.40 9.18
N HIS A 146 -8.01 10.71 9.02
CA HIS A 146 -7.60 10.03 7.82
C HIS A 146 -7.38 10.96 6.61
N GLN A 147 -6.82 10.41 5.54
CA GLN A 147 -6.62 11.11 4.27
C GLN A 147 -6.43 10.11 3.13
N MET A 148 -6.37 10.58 1.91
CA MET A 148 -5.97 9.77 0.77
C MET A 148 -4.45 9.74 0.65
N SER A 149 -3.92 8.62 0.13
CA SER A 149 -2.51 8.55 -0.29
C SER A 149 -2.23 9.54 -1.43
N CYS A 150 -0.97 9.82 -1.68
CA CYS A 150 -0.60 10.42 -2.97
C CYS A 150 -1.10 9.51 -4.12
N PRO A 151 -1.44 10.09 -5.29
CA PRO A 151 -1.69 9.29 -6.48
C PRO A 151 -0.42 8.50 -6.84
N ARG A 152 -0.57 7.18 -7.05
CA ARG A 152 0.54 6.29 -7.39
C ARG A 152 0.32 5.70 -8.77
N GLU A 153 1.38 5.61 -9.57
CA GLU A 153 1.38 4.86 -10.82
C GLU A 153 1.85 3.43 -10.54
N LEU A 154 1.09 2.44 -11.03
CA LEU A 154 1.45 1.03 -10.98
C LEU A 154 2.17 0.60 -12.26
N PHE A 155 3.24 -0.17 -12.13
CA PHE A 155 4.00 -0.69 -13.27
C PHE A 155 4.72 -1.99 -12.92
N TRP A 156 5.07 -2.77 -13.92
CA TRP A 156 5.89 -3.96 -13.73
C TRP A 156 7.37 -3.64 -13.77
N GLN A 157 8.10 -4.21 -12.82
CA GLN A 157 9.54 -4.36 -12.88
C GLN A 157 9.85 -5.84 -12.68
N ASP A 158 10.32 -6.49 -13.74
CA ASP A 158 10.42 -7.95 -13.78
C ASP A 158 9.07 -8.62 -13.46
N GLU A 159 9.04 -9.46 -12.43
CA GLU A 159 7.84 -10.17 -11.96
C GLU A 159 7.10 -9.44 -10.82
N TRP A 160 7.51 -8.23 -10.46
CA TRP A 160 6.99 -7.51 -9.31
C TRP A 160 6.15 -6.30 -9.71
N LEU A 161 4.98 -6.18 -9.08
CA LEU A 161 4.17 -4.97 -9.20
C LEU A 161 4.78 -3.87 -8.34
N CYS A 162 5.29 -2.85 -9.00
CA CYS A 162 5.88 -1.67 -8.38
C CYS A 162 4.92 -0.49 -8.41
N GLN A 163 5.15 0.47 -7.52
CA GLN A 163 4.36 1.69 -7.42
C GLN A 163 5.27 2.89 -7.17
N ARG A 164 4.91 4.01 -7.76
CA ARG A 164 5.64 5.27 -7.58
C ARG A 164 4.66 6.45 -7.55
N PRO A 165 5.02 7.56 -6.88
CA PRO A 165 4.25 8.79 -7.01
C PRO A 165 4.10 9.18 -8.48
N VAL A 166 2.93 9.67 -8.87
CA VAL A 166 2.71 10.12 -10.26
C VAL A 166 3.62 11.30 -10.60
N ALA A 167 4.05 11.36 -11.87
CA ALA A 167 4.98 12.38 -12.33
C ALA A 167 4.43 13.82 -12.18
N GLU A 168 3.11 13.99 -12.16
CA GLU A 168 2.44 15.28 -11.99
C GLU A 168 2.76 15.94 -10.64
N LEU A 169 3.10 15.15 -9.61
CA LEU A 169 3.54 15.68 -8.32
C LEU A 169 4.88 16.42 -8.39
N GLU A 170 5.67 16.21 -9.45
CA GLU A 170 6.89 16.98 -9.70
C GLU A 170 6.62 18.50 -9.78
N ALA A 171 5.44 18.88 -10.28
CA ALA A 171 5.03 20.28 -10.37
C ALA A 171 4.81 20.97 -9.00
N LEU A 172 4.68 20.18 -7.93
CA LEU A 172 4.51 20.66 -6.56
C LEU A 172 5.85 20.85 -5.83
N LYS A 173 6.96 20.35 -6.40
CA LYS A 173 8.28 20.48 -5.80
C LYS A 173 8.72 21.93 -5.78
N GLY A 174 9.15 22.38 -4.60
CA GLY A 174 9.74 23.68 -4.39
C GLY A 174 11.25 23.70 -4.67
N GLU A 175 11.97 24.47 -3.86
CA GLU A 175 13.44 24.55 -3.96
C GLU A 175 14.09 23.19 -3.68
N ARG A 176 15.06 22.82 -4.51
CA ARG A 176 15.83 21.60 -4.35
C ARG A 176 17.10 21.85 -3.55
N THR A 177 17.24 21.16 -2.44
CA THR A 177 18.46 21.10 -1.64
C THR A 177 19.11 19.74 -1.82
N ARG A 178 20.43 19.70 -1.98
CA ARG A 178 21.23 18.47 -2.02
C ARG A 178 22.17 18.45 -0.82
N PHE A 179 22.20 17.34 -0.13
CA PHE A 179 23.17 17.03 0.91
C PHE A 179 23.91 15.74 0.54
N GLU A 180 25.22 15.73 0.76
CA GLU A 180 26.08 14.58 0.63
C GLU A 180 27.06 14.58 1.80
N GLY A 181 27.08 13.54 2.61
CA GLY A 181 27.87 13.46 3.82
C GLY A 181 27.34 12.42 4.80
N THR A 182 27.83 12.46 6.01
CA THR A 182 27.34 11.58 7.08
C THR A 182 26.06 12.14 7.73
N LEU A 183 25.22 11.27 8.30
CA LEU A 183 24.00 11.69 9.00
C LEU A 183 24.27 12.69 10.13
N GLY A 184 25.41 12.56 10.82
CA GLY A 184 25.77 13.50 11.88
C GLY A 184 26.07 14.91 11.39
N GLU A 185 26.33 15.08 10.11
CA GLU A 185 26.58 16.36 9.44
C GLU A 185 25.31 16.93 8.77
N PHE A 186 24.23 16.15 8.70
CA PHE A 186 22.97 16.60 8.11
C PHE A 186 22.32 17.67 9.01
N PRO A 187 22.12 18.90 8.51
CA PRO A 187 21.64 20.00 9.33
C PRO A 187 20.16 19.88 9.73
N GLY A 188 19.46 18.89 9.21
CA GLY A 188 18.01 18.82 9.28
C GLY A 188 17.31 19.80 8.34
N LEU A 189 16.00 19.66 8.21
CA LEU A 189 15.15 20.55 7.43
C LEU A 189 13.98 20.99 8.31
N ALA A 190 13.74 22.28 8.38
CA ALA A 190 12.59 22.87 9.08
C ALA A 190 11.48 23.15 8.05
N ILE A 191 10.76 22.10 7.64
CA ILE A 191 9.75 22.14 6.59
C ILE A 191 8.51 21.35 7.00
N ASP A 192 7.35 21.76 6.50
CA ASP A 192 6.07 21.10 6.76
C ASP A 192 5.80 19.92 5.80
N SER A 193 6.36 19.99 4.59
CA SER A 193 6.23 18.94 3.57
C SER A 193 7.48 18.83 2.71
N ALA A 194 7.82 17.62 2.28
CA ALA A 194 9.00 17.34 1.49
C ALA A 194 8.84 16.15 0.56
N TRP A 195 9.55 16.21 -0.52
CA TRP A 195 9.89 15.05 -1.33
C TRP A 195 11.39 14.77 -1.13
N LEU A 196 11.71 13.61 -0.58
CA LEU A 196 13.08 13.19 -0.32
C LEU A 196 13.44 12.04 -1.25
N ASP A 197 14.53 12.20 -1.96
CA ASP A 197 15.17 11.11 -2.70
C ASP A 197 16.46 10.76 -1.96
N LEU A 198 16.51 9.58 -1.37
CA LEU A 198 17.58 9.15 -0.48
C LEU A 198 18.38 8.01 -1.11
N ASP A 199 19.66 8.22 -1.32
CA ASP A 199 20.62 7.18 -1.66
C ASP A 199 21.39 6.83 -0.37
N LEU A 200 20.96 5.77 0.30
CA LEU A 200 21.45 5.40 1.63
C LEU A 200 22.50 4.30 1.54
N CYS A 201 23.49 4.37 2.43
CA CYS A 201 24.48 3.32 2.62
C CYS A 201 24.71 3.06 4.10
N GLY A 202 25.23 1.86 4.42
CA GLY A 202 25.47 1.46 5.81
C GLY A 202 24.18 1.32 6.63
N GLU A 203 24.23 1.73 7.87
CA GLU A 203 23.11 1.71 8.82
C GLU A 203 22.87 3.11 9.37
N GLY A 204 21.61 3.43 9.67
CA GLY A 204 21.27 4.73 10.23
C GLY A 204 19.79 4.96 10.41
N SER A 205 19.42 6.18 10.77
CA SER A 205 18.03 6.59 10.89
C SER A 205 17.81 8.07 10.53
N LEU A 206 16.60 8.36 10.07
CA LEU A 206 16.13 9.71 9.77
C LEU A 206 14.83 9.97 10.55
N TRP A 207 14.81 11.07 11.29
CA TRP A 207 13.67 11.46 12.11
C TRP A 207 12.76 12.45 11.37
N PHE A 208 11.47 12.24 11.52
CA PHE A 208 10.40 13.14 11.05
C PHE A 208 9.73 13.75 12.28
N GLY A 209 10.18 14.94 12.65
CA GLY A 209 9.81 15.53 13.92
C GLY A 209 10.18 14.65 15.11
N ALA A 210 9.30 14.60 16.12
CA ALA A 210 9.46 13.75 17.31
C ALA A 210 8.56 12.50 17.26
N VAL A 211 7.90 12.22 16.14
CA VAL A 211 6.77 11.30 16.07
C VAL A 211 6.98 10.11 15.13
N ALA A 212 7.92 10.20 14.21
CA ALA A 212 8.25 9.12 13.29
C ALA A 212 9.75 9.06 12.98
N GLU A 213 10.21 7.87 12.66
CA GLU A 213 11.60 7.59 12.33
C GLU A 213 11.67 6.49 11.26
N LEU A 214 12.49 6.73 10.24
CA LEU A 214 12.87 5.72 9.24
C LEU A 214 14.25 5.18 9.61
N VAL A 215 14.34 3.89 9.89
CA VAL A 215 15.59 3.20 10.27
C VAL A 215 15.99 2.24 9.16
N TRP A 216 17.25 2.23 8.78
CA TRP A 216 17.80 1.26 7.84
C TRP A 216 18.98 0.54 8.45
N GLN A 217 18.86 -0.75 8.56
CA GLN A 217 19.86 -1.63 9.14
C GLN A 217 19.63 -3.10 8.74
N GLN A 218 20.69 -3.87 8.68
CA GLN A 218 20.63 -5.34 8.53
C GLN A 218 19.75 -5.81 7.38
N GLY A 219 19.78 -5.11 6.23
CA GLY A 219 18.98 -5.48 5.07
C GLY A 219 17.49 -5.16 5.18
N ARG A 220 17.13 -4.19 6.03
CA ARG A 220 15.75 -3.77 6.28
C ARG A 220 15.58 -2.26 6.32
N ILE A 221 14.42 -1.81 5.89
CA ILE A 221 13.87 -0.49 6.22
C ILE A 221 12.76 -0.69 7.24
N THR A 222 12.79 0.09 8.31
CA THR A 222 11.77 0.08 9.35
C THR A 222 11.23 1.48 9.54
N LEU A 223 9.94 1.65 9.32
CA LEU A 223 9.21 2.85 9.71
C LEU A 223 8.69 2.68 11.12
N ARG A 224 9.06 3.61 11.99
CA ARG A 224 8.61 3.67 13.38
C ARG A 224 7.76 4.91 13.56
N ARG A 225 6.66 4.78 14.29
CA ARG A 225 5.85 5.91 14.68
C ARG A 225 5.35 5.78 16.11
N GLN A 226 4.87 6.88 16.65
CA GLN A 226 4.22 6.88 17.94
C GLN A 226 2.79 6.34 17.81
N ASN A 227 2.41 5.38 18.65
CA ASN A 227 1.02 4.99 18.84
C ASN A 227 0.39 5.97 19.84
N TRP A 228 -0.51 6.79 19.37
CA TRP A 228 -1.09 7.90 20.15
C TRP A 228 -1.95 7.44 21.33
N GLN A 229 -2.59 6.28 21.17
CA GLN A 229 -3.44 5.73 22.25
C GLN A 229 -2.59 5.14 23.39
N ARG A 230 -1.53 4.41 23.04
CA ARG A 230 -0.71 3.66 23.99
C ARG A 230 0.50 4.44 24.50
N GLY A 231 0.84 5.54 23.84
CA GLY A 231 2.05 6.30 24.10
C GLY A 231 3.35 5.52 23.86
N ALA A 232 3.29 4.45 23.06
CA ALA A 232 4.40 3.56 22.76
C ALA A 232 4.80 3.68 21.28
N TRP A 233 6.03 3.26 20.98
CA TRP A 233 6.49 3.17 19.59
C TRP A 233 6.00 1.86 18.96
N GLU A 234 5.56 1.94 17.73
CA GLU A 234 5.21 0.80 16.89
C GLU A 234 6.00 0.81 15.59
N THR A 235 6.14 -0.34 14.96
CA THR A 235 7.03 -0.53 13.81
C THR A 235 6.37 -1.29 12.69
N ARG A 236 6.75 -0.94 11.46
CA ARG A 236 6.51 -1.71 10.24
C ARG A 236 7.81 -1.80 9.45
N SER A 237 8.08 -2.95 8.88
CA SER A 237 9.35 -3.19 8.20
C SER A 237 9.16 -3.80 6.83
N SER A 238 10.13 -3.54 5.97
CA SER A 238 10.24 -4.14 4.65
C SER A 238 11.68 -4.62 4.40
N PRO A 239 11.89 -5.68 3.62
CA PRO A 239 13.22 -6.00 3.10
C PRO A 239 13.80 -4.81 2.34
N TRP A 240 15.12 -4.67 2.38
CA TRP A 240 15.85 -3.66 1.64
C TRP A 240 17.27 -4.18 1.33
N ALA A 241 17.58 -4.28 0.05
CA ALA A 241 18.89 -4.77 -0.39
C ALA A 241 19.94 -3.65 -0.56
N GLY A 242 19.58 -2.42 -0.21
CA GLY A 242 20.32 -1.21 -0.52
C GLY A 242 19.68 -0.51 -1.72
N GLY A 243 20.00 0.76 -1.90
CA GLY A 243 19.51 1.54 -3.03
C GLY A 243 18.62 2.70 -2.63
N ARG A 244 17.95 3.24 -3.64
CA ARG A 244 17.18 4.47 -3.52
C ARG A 244 15.85 4.26 -2.80
N ILE A 245 15.53 5.21 -1.94
CA ILE A 245 14.23 5.34 -1.28
C ILE A 245 13.68 6.72 -1.61
N THR A 246 12.43 6.77 -2.06
CA THR A 246 11.69 8.04 -2.16
C THR A 246 10.74 8.15 -0.98
N VAL A 247 10.77 9.27 -0.28
CA VAL A 247 9.85 9.57 0.83
C VAL A 247 9.06 10.82 0.52
N LEU A 248 7.74 10.70 0.52
CA LEU A 248 6.84 11.84 0.58
C LEU A 248 6.47 12.07 2.04
N CYS A 249 6.83 13.25 2.53
CA CYS A 249 6.44 13.72 3.86
C CYS A 249 5.45 14.85 3.69
N ASP A 250 4.28 14.73 4.27
CA ASP A 250 3.31 15.80 4.39
C ASP A 250 3.04 16.05 5.88
N ARG A 251 2.22 17.04 6.22
CA ARG A 251 1.96 17.45 7.61
C ARG A 251 1.48 16.33 8.52
N SER A 252 0.82 15.33 7.94
CA SER A 252 0.18 14.24 8.68
C SER A 252 0.41 12.87 8.09
N SER A 253 1.27 12.72 7.10
CA SER A 253 1.58 11.44 6.48
C SER A 253 3.03 11.31 6.06
N LEU A 254 3.45 10.06 6.01
CA LEU A 254 4.69 9.62 5.39
C LEU A 254 4.38 8.48 4.42
N GLU A 255 4.88 8.59 3.20
CA GLU A 255 4.80 7.52 2.20
C GLU A 255 6.20 7.21 1.70
N CYS A 256 6.72 6.02 2.03
CA CYS A 256 8.06 5.58 1.66
C CYS A 256 7.98 4.57 0.53
N PHE A 257 8.69 4.80 -0.57
CA PHE A 257 8.81 3.92 -1.73
C PHE A 257 10.24 3.38 -1.77
N ILE A 258 10.38 2.07 -1.65
CA ILE A 258 11.64 1.35 -1.42
C ILE A 258 11.91 0.49 -2.64
N ASP A 259 13.19 0.39 -3.06
CA ASP A 259 13.63 -0.43 -4.19
C ASP A 259 12.81 -0.15 -5.46
N GLU A 260 12.84 1.11 -5.93
CA GLU A 260 12.09 1.60 -7.11
C GLU A 260 10.56 1.40 -6.97
N GLY A 261 10.05 1.34 -5.74
CA GLY A 261 8.63 1.15 -5.47
C GLY A 261 8.17 -0.32 -5.41
N ARG A 262 9.09 -1.26 -5.34
CA ARG A 262 8.79 -2.68 -5.10
C ARG A 262 8.09 -2.88 -3.76
N HIS A 263 8.46 -2.10 -2.77
CA HIS A 263 7.85 -2.07 -1.45
C HIS A 263 7.45 -0.64 -1.09
N SER A 264 6.39 -0.51 -0.29
CA SER A 264 6.04 0.77 0.32
C SER A 264 5.66 0.62 1.78
N LEU A 265 5.88 1.71 2.53
CA LEU A 265 5.52 1.86 3.92
C LEU A 265 4.83 3.21 4.09
N SER A 266 3.57 3.20 4.48
CA SER A 266 2.78 4.42 4.74
C SER A 266 2.44 4.57 6.22
N ALA A 267 2.37 5.83 6.69
CA ALA A 267 1.96 6.19 8.03
C ALA A 267 1.23 7.52 8.04
#